data_97b6545593b8b88cb2ad5d3b939df111
#
_entry.id   97b6545593b8b88cb2ad5d3b939df111
#
_cell.length_a   1.000
_cell.length_b   1.000
_cell.length_c   1.000
_cell.angle_alpha   90.00
_cell.angle_beta   90.00
_cell.angle_gamma   90.00
#
_symmetry.space_group_name_H-M   'P 1'
#
loop_
_entity.id
_entity.type
_entity.pdbx_description
1 polymer ?
#
loop_
_entity_poly.entity_id
_entity_poly.type
_entity_poly.pdbx_seq_one_letter_code
_entity_poly.pdbx_strand_id
1 'polypeptide(L)'
;MIWTEIQNYINQNFSKDINPSKNEQVSFNWETHLEGAIIGPIIVTLATSNCFKDLELNQELNLNINQTWQTIITKLFIKSNILDNNKLLSEYGYFLLKRATSYGVTVSYLPTFRNIEKLLYANWEDIWKNEKDEEVHVDRSMNVWGSGGAHHTYFKKVDKIIIDLFNLPLEKQPKGFIDIGCGNGKLIEHIFDLIYYKTLRGKHLESHPLFIVGSDFNYKALEATDQTISKADIWAKTAFGDISDPDDLSKRLMQEHKINLSDLLNVRSFLDHNRIYTTPIHKRKLDSTSTGAFCYQGKKLNNHDVEQNLIEHFQKWAPYLKKYGLLIVELHTIDPLIASENIGKNAITAYDASHGFSDQYIVEYDIFLKAALKADLKPDPEHEYTFPNKEVPIVSINRLV
;
A
#
# COMPACT_ATOMS: atom_id res chain seq x y z
N MET A 1 15.88 31.88 -8.70
CA MET A 1 16.67 31.83 -7.43
C MET A 1 16.81 30.39 -6.94
N ILE A 2 15.75 29.70 -6.54
CA ILE A 2 15.81 28.28 -6.06
C ILE A 2 16.51 27.35 -7.06
N TRP A 3 16.28 27.49 -8.33
CA TRP A 3 16.86 26.67 -9.40
C TRP A 3 18.38 26.77 -9.49
N THR A 4 18.90 27.99 -9.35
CA THR A 4 20.35 28.24 -9.36
C THR A 4 21.02 27.62 -8.13
N GLU A 5 20.34 27.61 -6.99
CA GLU A 5 20.84 27.01 -5.75
C GLU A 5 20.83 25.47 -5.84
N ILE A 6 19.78 24.87 -6.38
CA ILE A 6 19.73 23.43 -6.66
C ILE A 6 20.82 23.03 -7.66
N GLN A 7 21.01 23.78 -8.74
CA GLN A 7 22.10 23.53 -9.70
C GLN A 7 23.48 23.64 -9.07
N ASN A 8 23.67 24.63 -8.20
CA ASN A 8 24.93 24.80 -7.50
C ASN A 8 25.18 23.64 -6.52
N TYR A 9 24.16 23.22 -5.79
CA TYR A 9 24.24 22.06 -4.90
C TYR A 9 24.57 20.79 -5.68
N ILE A 10 23.85 20.51 -6.76
CA ILE A 10 24.10 19.35 -7.64
C ILE A 10 25.52 19.39 -8.20
N ASN A 11 26.00 20.57 -8.61
CA ASN A 11 27.33 20.73 -9.19
C ASN A 11 28.49 20.53 -8.19
N GLN A 12 28.26 20.86 -6.93
CA GLN A 12 29.27 20.84 -5.89
C GLN A 12 29.32 19.57 -5.06
N ASN A 13 28.15 18.94 -4.82
CA ASN A 13 27.98 17.93 -3.76
C ASN A 13 27.56 16.54 -4.24
N PHE A 14 27.13 16.36 -5.51
CA PHE A 14 26.82 15.01 -5.99
C PHE A 14 28.09 14.17 -6.09
N SER A 15 28.16 13.12 -5.29
CA SER A 15 29.35 12.30 -5.15
C SER A 15 29.69 11.51 -6.41
N LYS A 16 30.99 11.35 -6.66
CA LYS A 16 31.52 10.69 -7.85
C LYS A 16 31.58 9.15 -7.74
N ASP A 17 31.41 8.60 -6.56
CA ASP A 17 31.71 7.18 -6.30
C ASP A 17 30.65 6.49 -5.44
N ILE A 18 29.51 6.14 -6.03
CA ILE A 18 28.68 5.06 -5.49
C ILE A 18 28.97 3.80 -6.32
N ASN A 19 30.06 3.12 -5.99
CA ASN A 19 30.31 1.78 -6.43
C ASN A 19 29.96 0.87 -5.25
N PRO A 20 28.81 0.15 -5.24
CA PRO A 20 28.52 -0.79 -4.18
C PRO A 20 29.44 -1.99 -4.37
N SER A 21 30.61 -1.97 -3.77
CA SER A 21 31.42 -3.16 -3.62
C SER A 21 30.64 -4.19 -2.80
N LYS A 22 30.68 -5.40 -3.23
CA LYS A 22 29.77 -6.53 -2.91
C LYS A 22 29.67 -6.95 -1.44
N ASN A 23 30.27 -6.29 -0.45
CA ASN A 23 30.34 -6.77 0.93
C ASN A 23 30.45 -5.69 2.02
N GLU A 24 30.20 -4.42 1.75
CA GLU A 24 30.22 -3.41 2.80
C GLU A 24 28.79 -3.22 3.36
N GLN A 25 28.67 -3.25 4.69
CA GLN A 25 27.48 -2.79 5.39
C GLN A 25 27.13 -1.40 4.83
N VAL A 26 25.94 -1.29 4.24
CA VAL A 26 25.44 0.00 3.73
C VAL A 26 25.31 0.92 4.94
N SER A 27 26.33 1.76 5.16
CA SER A 27 26.23 2.84 6.13
C SER A 27 25.29 3.89 5.59
N PHE A 28 24.45 4.48 6.45
CA PHE A 28 23.60 5.60 6.09
C PHE A 28 24.49 6.75 5.60
N ASN A 29 24.26 7.18 4.36
CA ASN A 29 24.99 8.28 3.75
C ASN A 29 24.03 9.44 3.49
N TRP A 30 24.24 10.56 4.17
CA TRP A 30 23.43 11.78 4.02
C TRP A 30 23.40 12.30 2.59
N GLU A 31 24.51 12.22 1.87
CA GLU A 31 24.59 12.68 0.48
C GLU A 31 23.65 11.86 -0.40
N THR A 32 23.69 10.54 -0.30
CA THR A 32 22.78 9.65 -1.04
C THR A 32 21.32 9.90 -0.67
N HIS A 33 21.03 10.18 0.60
CA HIS A 33 19.68 10.51 1.05
C HIS A 33 19.18 11.82 0.42
N LEU A 34 20.01 12.88 0.41
CA LEU A 34 19.67 14.15 -0.22
C LEU A 34 19.55 14.02 -1.75
N GLU A 35 20.40 13.23 -2.39
CA GLU A 35 20.27 12.89 -3.81
C GLU A 35 18.92 12.21 -4.09
N GLY A 36 18.55 11.23 -3.29
CA GLY A 36 17.26 10.56 -3.39
C GLY A 36 16.06 11.49 -3.21
N ALA A 37 16.15 12.45 -2.29
CA ALA A 37 15.13 13.49 -2.07
C ALA A 37 14.93 14.41 -3.30
N ILE A 38 15.94 14.58 -4.13
CA ILE A 38 15.87 15.35 -5.38
C ILE A 38 15.43 14.45 -6.56
N ILE A 39 16.05 13.29 -6.69
CA ILE A 39 15.85 12.39 -7.85
C ILE A 39 14.48 11.68 -7.78
N GLY A 40 14.06 11.26 -6.59
CA GLY A 40 12.80 10.53 -6.41
C GLY A 40 11.58 11.26 -6.98
N PRO A 41 11.33 12.54 -6.62
CA PRO A 41 10.24 13.33 -7.20
C PRO A 41 10.32 13.50 -8.72
N ILE A 42 11.55 13.63 -9.26
CA ILE A 42 11.77 13.75 -10.72
C ILE A 42 11.38 12.44 -11.39
N ILE A 43 11.86 11.30 -10.88
CA ILE A 43 11.52 9.98 -11.43
C ILE A 43 10.01 9.74 -11.39
N VAL A 44 9.36 10.03 -10.26
CA VAL A 44 7.90 9.85 -10.13
C VAL A 44 7.13 10.73 -11.12
N THR A 45 7.52 12.00 -11.27
CA THR A 45 6.88 12.92 -12.21
C THR A 45 7.03 12.44 -13.67
N LEU A 46 8.20 11.98 -14.04
CA LEU A 46 8.44 11.44 -15.39
C LEU A 46 7.67 10.13 -15.62
N ALA A 47 7.61 9.26 -14.62
CA ALA A 47 6.89 8.00 -14.72
C ALA A 47 5.36 8.20 -14.85
N THR A 48 4.79 9.10 -14.05
CA THR A 48 3.36 9.45 -14.14
C THR A 48 3.00 10.10 -15.49
N SER A 49 3.98 10.75 -16.13
CA SER A 49 3.88 11.30 -17.50
C SER A 49 4.16 10.26 -18.59
N ASN A 50 4.28 8.98 -18.25
CA ASN A 50 4.58 7.87 -19.17
C ASN A 50 5.91 7.96 -19.92
N CYS A 51 6.90 8.68 -19.40
CA CYS A 51 8.22 8.81 -20.01
C CYS A 51 9.06 7.52 -19.99
N PHE A 52 8.64 6.50 -19.23
CA PHE A 52 9.39 5.26 -19.00
C PHE A 52 8.70 3.99 -19.54
N LYS A 53 7.84 4.13 -20.54
CA LYS A 53 7.12 2.96 -21.10
C LYS A 53 8.04 1.95 -21.76
N ASP A 54 9.01 2.42 -22.54
CA ASP A 54 9.83 1.62 -23.43
C ASP A 54 11.31 1.72 -23.01
N LEU A 55 11.58 1.45 -21.71
CA LEU A 55 12.95 1.48 -21.20
C LEU A 55 13.74 0.25 -21.67
N GLU A 56 14.86 0.52 -22.33
CA GLU A 56 15.84 -0.50 -22.72
C GLU A 56 17.24 -0.13 -22.25
N LEU A 57 17.99 -1.13 -21.81
CA LEU A 57 19.38 -0.97 -21.38
C LEU A 57 20.25 -0.49 -22.54
N ASN A 58 21.24 0.35 -22.22
CA ASN A 58 22.22 0.89 -23.18
C ASN A 58 21.59 1.71 -24.33
N GLN A 59 20.40 2.26 -24.13
CA GLN A 59 19.76 3.17 -25.07
C GLN A 59 19.68 4.58 -24.52
N GLU A 60 19.56 5.58 -25.41
CA GLU A 60 19.31 6.97 -25.01
C GLU A 60 17.91 7.10 -24.42
N LEU A 61 17.81 7.85 -23.33
CA LEU A 61 16.54 8.12 -22.67
C LEU A 61 15.87 9.34 -23.28
N ASN A 62 14.82 9.12 -24.06
CA ASN A 62 13.99 10.22 -24.58
C ASN A 62 12.81 10.47 -23.63
N LEU A 63 12.87 11.59 -22.91
CA LEU A 63 11.85 11.94 -21.91
C LEU A 63 10.62 12.64 -22.50
N ASN A 64 10.63 12.98 -23.78
CA ASN A 64 9.56 13.71 -24.47
C ASN A 64 9.03 14.94 -23.68
N ILE A 65 9.95 15.71 -23.13
CA ILE A 65 9.71 16.94 -22.35
C ILE A 65 10.41 18.14 -22.99
N ASN A 66 10.14 19.34 -22.47
CA ASN A 66 10.80 20.56 -22.93
C ASN A 66 12.35 20.42 -22.93
N GLN A 67 13.00 20.91 -23.98
CA GLN A 67 14.45 20.76 -24.21
C GLN A 67 15.31 21.27 -23.05
N THR A 68 14.90 22.34 -22.39
CA THR A 68 15.63 22.87 -21.23
C THR A 68 15.63 21.86 -20.08
N TRP A 69 14.45 21.28 -19.77
CA TRP A 69 14.31 20.25 -18.76
C TRP A 69 15.04 18.96 -19.14
N GLN A 70 14.92 18.54 -20.40
CA GLN A 70 15.67 17.40 -20.92
C GLN A 70 17.17 17.54 -20.64
N THR A 71 17.74 18.71 -20.92
CA THR A 71 19.17 18.99 -20.71
C THR A 71 19.56 18.92 -19.23
N ILE A 72 18.73 19.50 -18.35
CA ILE A 72 19.00 19.55 -16.90
C ILE A 72 18.90 18.13 -16.31
N ILE A 73 17.82 17.41 -16.63
CA ILE A 73 17.60 16.06 -16.10
C ILE A 73 18.65 15.08 -16.63
N THR A 74 19.03 15.17 -17.89
CA THR A 74 20.13 14.36 -18.45
C THR A 74 21.43 14.57 -17.69
N LYS A 75 21.80 15.83 -17.38
CA LYS A 75 23.00 16.12 -16.58
C LYS A 75 22.90 15.54 -15.16
N LEU A 76 21.73 15.66 -14.53
CA LEU A 76 21.48 15.09 -13.21
C LEU A 76 21.60 13.57 -13.24
N PHE A 77 20.99 12.92 -14.23
CA PHE A 77 20.99 11.47 -14.37
C PHE A 77 22.39 10.91 -14.68
N ILE A 78 23.24 11.64 -15.41
CA ILE A 78 24.65 11.27 -15.59
C ILE A 78 25.39 11.34 -14.25
N LYS A 79 25.19 12.41 -13.47
CA LYS A 79 25.86 12.57 -12.16
C LYS A 79 25.44 11.51 -11.14
N SER A 80 24.22 11.06 -11.18
CA SER A 80 23.68 10.01 -10.31
C SER A 80 23.85 8.59 -10.88
N ASN A 81 24.64 8.41 -11.93
CA ASN A 81 24.88 7.13 -12.61
C ASN A 81 23.60 6.44 -13.16
N ILE A 82 22.49 7.16 -13.28
CA ILE A 82 21.28 6.67 -13.98
C ILE A 82 21.56 6.54 -15.48
N LEU A 83 22.28 7.53 -16.04
CA LEU A 83 22.84 7.47 -17.38
C LEU A 83 24.37 7.39 -17.30
N ASP A 84 25.00 6.73 -18.25
CA ASP A 84 26.45 6.74 -18.42
C ASP A 84 26.93 8.07 -19.06
N ASN A 85 28.25 8.21 -19.23
CA ASN A 85 28.84 9.41 -19.84
C ASN A 85 28.44 9.61 -21.32
N ASN A 86 27.99 8.56 -21.99
CA ASN A 86 27.46 8.59 -23.36
C ASN A 86 25.94 8.87 -23.38
N LYS A 87 25.32 9.17 -22.25
CA LYS A 87 23.87 9.37 -22.04
C LYS A 87 23.02 8.12 -22.25
N LEU A 88 23.62 6.96 -22.20
CA LEU A 88 22.90 5.70 -22.32
C LEU A 88 22.43 5.22 -20.93
N LEU A 89 21.25 4.58 -20.90
CA LEU A 89 20.67 4.07 -19.66
C LEU A 89 21.53 2.96 -19.06
N SER A 90 22.02 3.19 -17.85
CA SER A 90 22.83 2.23 -17.10
C SER A 90 21.99 1.11 -16.50
N GLU A 91 22.60 -0.01 -16.08
CA GLU A 91 21.91 -1.05 -15.32
C GLU A 91 21.28 -0.54 -14.02
N TYR A 92 21.99 0.33 -13.31
CA TYR A 92 21.50 0.99 -12.12
C TYR A 92 20.31 1.91 -12.44
N GLY A 93 20.41 2.71 -13.49
CA GLY A 93 19.32 3.55 -13.96
C GLY A 93 18.10 2.75 -14.37
N TYR A 94 18.28 1.68 -15.12
CA TYR A 94 17.19 0.78 -15.49
C TYR A 94 16.50 0.19 -14.25
N PHE A 95 17.27 -0.27 -13.26
CA PHE A 95 16.75 -0.77 -12.00
C PHE A 95 15.91 0.29 -11.27
N LEU A 96 16.38 1.54 -11.18
CA LEU A 96 15.66 2.63 -10.51
C LEU A 96 14.38 3.01 -11.26
N LEU A 97 14.47 3.25 -12.56
CA LEU A 97 13.34 3.76 -13.34
C LEU A 97 12.21 2.71 -13.47
N LYS A 98 12.53 1.44 -13.55
CA LYS A 98 11.53 0.34 -13.52
C LYS A 98 10.77 0.26 -12.18
N ARG A 99 11.31 0.84 -11.12
CA ARG A 99 10.71 0.88 -9.78
C ARG A 99 10.07 2.22 -9.43
N ALA A 100 9.84 3.09 -10.40
CA ALA A 100 9.33 4.44 -10.17
C ALA A 100 8.08 4.48 -9.28
N THR A 101 7.17 3.54 -9.42
CA THR A 101 5.97 3.41 -8.57
C THR A 101 6.32 3.23 -7.09
N SER A 102 7.40 2.51 -6.77
CA SER A 102 7.81 2.29 -5.38
C SER A 102 8.21 3.58 -4.63
N TYR A 103 8.50 4.65 -5.35
CA TYR A 103 8.82 5.96 -4.77
C TYR A 103 7.59 6.87 -4.64
N GLY A 104 6.48 6.52 -5.32
CA GLY A 104 5.28 7.34 -5.42
C GLY A 104 4.64 7.63 -4.06
N VAL A 105 4.56 6.62 -3.19
CA VAL A 105 3.99 6.79 -1.85
C VAL A 105 4.77 7.84 -1.05
N THR A 106 6.10 7.71 -0.96
CA THR A 106 6.94 8.68 -0.22
C THR A 106 6.85 10.08 -0.84
N VAL A 107 6.90 10.19 -2.16
CA VAL A 107 6.81 11.48 -2.87
C VAL A 107 5.45 12.14 -2.67
N SER A 108 4.37 11.37 -2.54
CA SER A 108 3.03 11.90 -2.29
C SER A 108 2.90 12.70 -0.99
N TYR A 109 3.80 12.47 -0.02
CA TYR A 109 3.84 13.18 1.25
C TYR A 109 4.76 14.42 1.27
N LEU A 110 5.32 14.83 0.14
CA LEU A 110 6.09 16.07 0.07
C LEU A 110 5.34 17.31 0.57
N PRO A 111 4.02 17.46 0.38
CA PRO A 111 3.29 18.55 0.99
C PRO A 111 3.40 18.59 2.52
N THR A 112 3.34 17.44 3.20
CA THR A 112 3.61 17.33 4.65
C THR A 112 5.04 17.71 4.97
N PHE A 113 6.03 17.14 4.28
CA PHE A 113 7.45 17.37 4.58
C PHE A 113 7.92 18.80 4.31
N ARG A 114 7.26 19.53 3.40
CA ARG A 114 7.48 20.98 3.21
C ARG A 114 7.13 21.82 4.43
N ASN A 115 6.28 21.31 5.30
CA ASN A 115 5.79 21.97 6.49
C ASN A 115 6.44 21.43 7.78
N ILE A 116 7.63 20.86 7.71
CA ILE A 116 8.30 20.22 8.84
C ILE A 116 8.45 21.14 10.05
N GLU A 117 8.71 22.42 9.82
CA GLU A 117 8.76 23.44 10.89
C GLU A 117 7.43 23.55 11.62
N LYS A 118 6.30 23.58 10.88
CA LYS A 118 4.97 23.60 11.46
C LYS A 118 4.64 22.29 12.18
N LEU A 119 5.06 21.15 11.66
CA LEU A 119 4.91 19.85 12.33
C LEU A 119 5.60 19.82 13.69
N LEU A 120 6.76 20.47 13.81
CA LEU A 120 7.55 20.48 15.02
C LEU A 120 7.07 21.52 16.05
N TYR A 121 6.60 22.70 15.61
CA TYR A 121 6.40 23.87 16.48
C TYR A 121 5.03 24.52 16.40
N ALA A 122 4.13 24.07 15.53
CA ALA A 122 2.81 24.67 15.33
C ALA A 122 1.66 23.68 15.51
N ASN A 123 0.46 24.11 15.17
CA ASN A 123 -0.73 23.26 15.19
C ASN A 123 -0.79 22.39 13.92
N TRP A 124 -0.93 21.09 14.08
CA TRP A 124 -0.98 20.14 12.96
C TRP A 124 -2.26 20.26 12.13
N GLU A 125 -3.36 20.72 12.72
CA GLU A 125 -4.62 20.95 12.01
C GLU A 125 -4.44 21.93 10.84
N ASP A 126 -3.56 22.94 11.00
CA ASP A 126 -3.29 23.96 9.99
C ASP A 126 -2.53 23.41 8.75
N ILE A 127 -1.97 22.22 8.85
CA ILE A 127 -1.24 21.56 7.77
C ILE A 127 -2.15 20.58 7.03
N TRP A 128 -3.09 19.97 7.75
CA TRP A 128 -3.91 18.87 7.25
C TRP A 128 -4.91 19.34 6.19
N LYS A 129 -5.53 20.52 6.39
CA LYS A 129 -6.55 21.12 5.52
C LYS A 129 -6.17 22.53 5.10
N ASN A 130 -6.73 22.98 3.98
CA ASN A 130 -6.72 24.39 3.58
C ASN A 130 -7.96 25.12 4.13
N GLU A 131 -8.06 26.42 3.82
CA GLU A 131 -9.20 27.27 4.21
C GLU A 131 -10.56 26.81 3.66
N LYS A 132 -10.56 25.94 2.64
CA LYS A 132 -11.76 25.34 2.02
C LYS A 132 -12.10 23.98 2.59
N ASP A 133 -11.46 23.56 3.68
CA ASP A 133 -11.63 22.25 4.30
C ASP A 133 -11.19 21.07 3.41
N GLU A 134 -10.33 21.33 2.40
CA GLU A 134 -9.79 20.32 1.53
C GLU A 134 -8.47 19.78 2.09
N GLU A 135 -8.27 18.47 2.03
CA GLU A 135 -7.02 17.81 2.40
C GLU A 135 -5.86 18.24 1.48
N VAL A 136 -4.77 18.75 2.06
CA VAL A 136 -3.65 19.32 1.29
C VAL A 136 -2.28 18.77 1.70
N HIS A 137 -2.20 17.96 2.73
CA HIS A 137 -0.93 17.44 3.24
C HIS A 137 -0.38 16.27 2.44
N VAL A 138 -1.18 15.65 1.58
CA VAL A 138 -0.79 14.51 0.74
C VAL A 138 -1.39 14.63 -0.67
N ASP A 139 -0.65 14.19 -1.69
CA ASP A 139 -1.18 13.95 -3.02
C ASP A 139 -1.77 12.54 -3.09
N ARG A 140 -3.08 12.41 -2.90
CA ARG A 140 -3.78 11.12 -2.88
C ARG A 140 -3.71 10.38 -4.21
N SER A 141 -3.74 11.08 -5.34
CA SER A 141 -3.65 10.43 -6.65
C SER A 141 -2.31 9.76 -6.86
N MET A 142 -1.24 10.44 -6.48
CA MET A 142 0.12 9.91 -6.53
C MET A 142 0.32 8.78 -5.51
N ASN A 143 -0.27 8.89 -4.32
CA ASN A 143 -0.23 7.85 -3.29
C ASN A 143 -0.84 6.53 -3.79
N VAL A 144 -2.04 6.59 -4.38
CA VAL A 144 -2.72 5.44 -4.97
C VAL A 144 -1.93 4.87 -6.15
N TRP A 145 -1.37 5.71 -7.02
CA TRP A 145 -0.53 5.27 -8.12
C TRP A 145 0.73 4.53 -7.62
N GLY A 146 1.36 5.07 -6.59
CA GLY A 146 2.57 4.48 -5.99
C GLY A 146 2.29 3.15 -5.29
N SER A 147 1.24 3.08 -4.48
CA SER A 147 0.88 1.85 -3.75
C SER A 147 0.49 0.72 -4.70
N GLY A 148 -0.24 1.02 -5.78
CA GLY A 148 -0.67 0.02 -6.76
C GLY A 148 0.48 -0.73 -7.45
N GLY A 149 1.64 -0.10 -7.64
CA GLY A 149 2.81 -0.73 -8.25
C GLY A 149 3.57 -1.71 -7.34
N ALA A 150 3.41 -1.61 -6.03
CA ALA A 150 4.10 -2.46 -5.06
C ALA A 150 3.40 -3.82 -4.83
N HIS A 151 2.10 -3.91 -5.10
CA HIS A 151 1.25 -5.05 -4.74
C HIS A 151 1.64 -6.37 -5.42
N HIS A 152 2.14 -6.31 -6.65
CA HIS A 152 2.54 -7.47 -7.44
C HIS A 152 3.54 -8.41 -6.73
N THR A 153 4.41 -7.88 -5.87
CA THR A 153 5.44 -8.66 -5.16
C THR A 153 4.84 -9.67 -4.19
N TYR A 154 3.68 -9.37 -3.62
CA TYR A 154 3.04 -10.16 -2.57
C TYR A 154 2.06 -11.20 -3.12
N PHE A 155 1.60 -11.06 -4.33
CA PHE A 155 0.54 -11.90 -4.92
C PHE A 155 0.86 -13.40 -4.92
N LYS A 156 2.12 -13.80 -5.08
CA LYS A 156 2.50 -15.23 -5.03
C LYS A 156 2.10 -15.96 -3.74
N LYS A 157 2.01 -15.24 -2.61
CA LYS A 157 1.57 -15.83 -1.34
C LYS A 157 0.04 -15.79 -1.22
N VAL A 158 -0.60 -14.77 -1.76
CA VAL A 158 -2.05 -14.74 -1.96
C VAL A 158 -2.47 -15.92 -2.84
N ASP A 159 -1.75 -16.19 -3.93
CA ASP A 159 -1.99 -17.33 -4.84
C ASP A 159 -2.10 -18.64 -4.09
N LYS A 160 -1.15 -18.93 -3.19
CA LYS A 160 -1.16 -20.18 -2.43
C LYS A 160 -2.44 -20.31 -1.60
N ILE A 161 -2.85 -19.26 -0.89
CA ILE A 161 -4.03 -19.27 -0.04
C ILE A 161 -5.31 -19.52 -0.87
N ILE A 162 -5.44 -18.84 -1.99
CA ILE A 162 -6.58 -19.01 -2.91
C ILE A 162 -6.60 -20.43 -3.49
N ILE A 163 -5.47 -20.93 -3.96
CA ILE A 163 -5.37 -22.29 -4.53
C ILE A 163 -5.72 -23.34 -3.49
N ASP A 164 -5.20 -23.23 -2.28
CA ASP A 164 -5.47 -24.18 -1.20
C ASP A 164 -6.96 -24.22 -0.85
N LEU A 165 -7.61 -23.06 -0.72
CA LEU A 165 -9.03 -22.96 -0.37
C LEU A 165 -9.95 -23.49 -1.47
N PHE A 166 -9.69 -23.14 -2.74
CA PHE A 166 -10.55 -23.52 -3.85
C PHE A 166 -10.19 -24.90 -4.46
N ASN A 167 -9.24 -25.61 -3.86
CA ASN A 167 -8.97 -27.04 -4.08
C ASN A 167 -9.51 -27.97 -2.98
N LEU A 168 -10.08 -27.43 -1.90
CA LEU A 168 -10.82 -28.22 -0.93
C LEU A 168 -11.98 -28.97 -1.61
N PRO A 169 -12.57 -29.99 -0.98
CA PRO A 169 -13.86 -30.54 -1.42
C PRO A 169 -14.88 -29.43 -1.66
N LEU A 170 -15.65 -29.51 -2.75
CA LEU A 170 -16.49 -28.39 -3.23
C LEU A 170 -17.48 -27.86 -2.16
N GLU A 171 -18.00 -28.75 -1.33
CA GLU A 171 -18.91 -28.41 -0.24
C GLU A 171 -18.24 -27.66 0.93
N LYS A 172 -16.90 -27.70 1.02
CA LYS A 172 -16.11 -27.01 2.03
C LYS A 172 -15.55 -25.67 1.55
N GLN A 173 -15.67 -25.40 0.26
CA GLN A 173 -15.17 -24.16 -0.33
C GLN A 173 -16.10 -22.98 -0.05
N PRO A 174 -15.57 -21.73 0.01
CA PRO A 174 -16.42 -20.55 -0.06
C PRO A 174 -17.21 -20.55 -1.38
N LYS A 175 -18.42 -20.00 -1.37
CA LYS A 175 -19.21 -19.86 -2.60
C LYS A 175 -18.58 -18.89 -3.61
N GLY A 176 -17.63 -18.11 -3.17
CA GLY A 176 -16.91 -17.14 -3.96
C GLY A 176 -16.03 -16.26 -3.09
N PHE A 177 -15.70 -15.07 -3.56
CA PHE A 177 -14.93 -14.11 -2.79
C PHE A 177 -15.46 -12.69 -2.96
N ILE A 178 -15.13 -11.84 -1.98
CA ILE A 178 -15.35 -10.40 -2.05
C ILE A 178 -14.03 -9.68 -1.81
N ASP A 179 -13.66 -8.77 -2.71
CA ASP A 179 -12.54 -7.85 -2.56
C ASP A 179 -13.06 -6.52 -2.00
N ILE A 180 -12.69 -6.21 -0.76
CA ILE A 180 -13.14 -5.00 -0.06
C ILE A 180 -12.05 -3.96 -0.15
N GLY A 181 -12.39 -2.78 -0.68
CA GLY A 181 -11.44 -1.79 -1.15
C GLY A 181 -10.87 -2.19 -2.52
N CYS A 182 -11.74 -2.61 -3.43
CA CYS A 182 -11.37 -3.24 -4.69
C CYS A 182 -10.62 -2.29 -5.67
N GLY A 183 -10.66 -0.98 -5.44
CA GLY A 183 -9.92 0.02 -6.20
C GLY A 183 -10.19 -0.05 -7.71
N ASN A 184 -9.23 -0.57 -8.47
CA ASN A 184 -9.34 -0.72 -9.92
C ASN A 184 -9.69 -2.15 -10.37
N GLY A 185 -10.00 -3.06 -9.46
CA GLY A 185 -10.41 -4.43 -9.75
C GLY A 185 -9.32 -5.40 -10.20
N LYS A 186 -8.04 -4.99 -10.19
CA LYS A 186 -6.94 -5.87 -10.65
C LYS A 186 -6.71 -7.08 -9.76
N LEU A 187 -6.97 -6.98 -8.46
CA LEU A 187 -6.90 -8.13 -7.57
C LEU A 187 -8.04 -9.12 -7.87
N ILE A 188 -9.23 -8.63 -8.21
CA ILE A 188 -10.36 -9.47 -8.63
C ILE A 188 -10.00 -10.26 -9.87
N GLU A 189 -9.47 -9.61 -10.92
CA GLU A 189 -9.02 -10.25 -12.15
C GLU A 189 -7.99 -11.34 -11.84
N HIS A 190 -6.98 -11.02 -11.03
CA HIS A 190 -5.94 -11.96 -10.64
C HIS A 190 -6.48 -13.19 -9.89
N ILE A 191 -7.33 -13.00 -8.87
CA ILE A 191 -7.92 -14.09 -8.09
C ILE A 191 -8.87 -14.93 -8.96
N PHE A 192 -9.65 -14.29 -9.84
CA PHE A 192 -10.51 -15.02 -10.78
C PHE A 192 -9.68 -15.95 -11.67
N ASP A 193 -8.60 -15.46 -12.28
CA ASP A 193 -7.72 -16.27 -13.14
C ASP A 193 -7.14 -17.46 -12.39
N LEU A 194 -6.72 -17.26 -11.15
CA LEU A 194 -6.21 -18.34 -10.30
C LEU A 194 -7.28 -19.43 -10.08
N ILE A 195 -8.48 -19.02 -9.68
CA ILE A 195 -9.58 -19.95 -9.41
C ILE A 195 -9.97 -20.67 -10.69
N TYR A 196 -10.16 -19.95 -11.78
CA TYR A 196 -10.60 -20.46 -13.05
C TYR A 196 -9.64 -21.48 -13.65
N TYR A 197 -8.36 -21.13 -13.73
CA TYR A 197 -7.37 -21.95 -14.44
C TYR A 197 -6.63 -22.96 -13.56
N LYS A 198 -6.59 -22.77 -12.22
CA LYS A 198 -5.66 -23.54 -11.36
C LYS A 198 -6.34 -24.32 -10.23
N THR A 199 -7.68 -24.27 -10.11
CA THR A 199 -8.35 -24.91 -8.97
C THR A 199 -9.42 -25.91 -9.37
N LEU A 200 -9.83 -26.72 -8.39
CA LEU A 200 -10.97 -27.63 -8.51
C LEU A 200 -12.27 -26.87 -8.82
N ARG A 201 -12.46 -25.69 -8.20
CA ARG A 201 -13.64 -24.85 -8.43
C ARG A 201 -13.75 -24.44 -9.90
N GLY A 202 -12.68 -24.06 -10.55
CA GLY A 202 -12.68 -23.67 -11.97
C GLY A 202 -13.17 -24.76 -12.91
N LYS A 203 -12.96 -26.04 -12.55
CA LYS A 203 -13.44 -27.19 -13.30
C LYS A 203 -14.93 -27.52 -13.10
N HIS A 204 -15.56 -26.89 -12.11
CA HIS A 204 -16.93 -27.21 -11.68
C HIS A 204 -17.85 -25.99 -11.61
N LEU A 205 -17.58 -24.93 -12.37
CA LEU A 205 -18.34 -23.67 -12.33
C LEU A 205 -19.80 -23.81 -12.71
N GLU A 206 -20.13 -24.77 -13.59
CA GLU A 206 -21.55 -25.06 -13.97
C GLU A 206 -22.37 -25.59 -12.79
N SER A 207 -21.80 -26.51 -12.01
CA SER A 207 -22.45 -27.12 -10.85
C SER A 207 -22.26 -26.36 -9.55
N HIS A 208 -21.14 -25.62 -9.45
CA HIS A 208 -20.74 -24.80 -8.28
C HIS A 208 -20.34 -23.42 -8.76
N PRO A 209 -21.31 -22.54 -9.07
CA PRO A 209 -21.01 -21.20 -9.58
C PRO A 209 -20.18 -20.39 -8.57
N LEU A 210 -19.30 -19.53 -9.10
CA LEU A 210 -18.43 -18.67 -8.32
C LEU A 210 -19.05 -17.28 -8.21
N PHE A 211 -19.36 -16.83 -6.99
CA PHE A 211 -19.80 -15.47 -6.72
C PHE A 211 -18.58 -14.57 -6.52
N ILE A 212 -18.51 -13.47 -7.25
CA ILE A 212 -17.43 -12.51 -7.22
C ILE A 212 -17.98 -11.12 -6.97
N VAL A 213 -17.45 -10.44 -5.96
CA VAL A 213 -17.88 -9.09 -5.60
C VAL A 213 -16.66 -8.19 -5.44
N GLY A 214 -16.71 -7.00 -6.04
CA GLY A 214 -15.84 -5.87 -5.70
C GLY A 214 -16.61 -4.86 -4.84
N SER A 215 -16.09 -4.48 -3.71
CA SER A 215 -16.71 -3.48 -2.85
C SER A 215 -15.76 -2.32 -2.59
N ASP A 216 -16.25 -1.09 -2.68
CA ASP A 216 -15.50 0.12 -2.36
C ASP A 216 -16.48 1.22 -1.89
N PHE A 217 -15.99 2.15 -1.06
CA PHE A 217 -16.79 3.32 -0.65
C PHE A 217 -16.68 4.48 -1.65
N ASN A 218 -15.78 4.36 -2.63
CA ASN A 218 -15.55 5.36 -3.67
C ASN A 218 -16.19 4.91 -5.00
N TYR A 219 -17.20 5.62 -5.46
CA TYR A 219 -17.88 5.30 -6.73
C TYR A 219 -16.94 5.30 -7.95
N LYS A 220 -15.89 6.16 -7.98
CA LYS A 220 -14.91 6.14 -9.06
C LYS A 220 -14.07 4.85 -9.07
N ALA A 221 -13.81 4.29 -7.90
CA ALA A 221 -13.15 2.99 -7.79
C ALA A 221 -14.07 1.87 -8.30
N LEU A 222 -15.35 1.90 -7.95
CA LEU A 222 -16.34 0.95 -8.47
C LEU A 222 -16.46 1.04 -10.00
N GLU A 223 -16.51 2.24 -10.58
CA GLU A 223 -16.51 2.44 -12.04
C GLU A 223 -15.23 1.86 -12.69
N ALA A 224 -14.06 2.08 -12.09
CA ALA A 224 -12.81 1.52 -12.57
C ALA A 224 -12.77 -0.01 -12.46
N THR A 225 -13.34 -0.57 -11.39
CA THR A 225 -13.52 -2.02 -11.22
C THR A 225 -14.45 -2.57 -12.29
N ASP A 226 -15.60 -1.95 -12.53
CA ASP A 226 -16.55 -2.36 -13.58
C ASP A 226 -15.90 -2.38 -14.97
N GLN A 227 -15.07 -1.40 -15.29
CA GLN A 227 -14.32 -1.38 -16.55
C GLN A 227 -13.32 -2.54 -16.64
N THR A 228 -12.62 -2.86 -15.54
CA THR A 228 -11.63 -3.95 -15.51
C THR A 228 -12.31 -5.31 -15.66
N ILE A 229 -13.35 -5.59 -14.88
CA ILE A 229 -14.06 -6.87 -14.93
C ILE A 229 -14.78 -7.05 -16.28
N SER A 230 -15.36 -5.99 -16.84
CA SER A 230 -16.00 -6.05 -18.16
C SER A 230 -14.99 -6.33 -19.27
N LYS A 231 -13.82 -5.69 -19.23
CA LYS A 231 -12.74 -5.91 -20.19
C LYS A 231 -12.15 -7.32 -20.11
N ALA A 232 -12.13 -7.90 -18.93
CA ALA A 232 -11.62 -9.25 -18.67
C ALA A 232 -12.71 -10.34 -18.84
N ASP A 233 -13.94 -9.97 -19.20
CA ASP A 233 -15.10 -10.87 -19.35
C ASP A 233 -15.39 -11.67 -18.06
N ILE A 234 -15.30 -11.00 -16.91
CA ILE A 234 -15.56 -11.58 -15.58
C ILE A 234 -16.98 -11.24 -15.14
N TRP A 235 -17.76 -12.24 -14.71
CA TRP A 235 -19.13 -12.05 -14.20
C TRP A 235 -19.17 -11.60 -12.73
N ALA A 236 -18.45 -10.57 -12.38
CA ALA A 236 -18.45 -10.03 -11.02
C ALA A 236 -19.56 -8.99 -10.83
N LYS A 237 -19.83 -8.69 -9.56
CA LYS A 237 -20.73 -7.60 -9.15
C LYS A 237 -19.92 -6.56 -8.41
N THR A 238 -20.32 -5.29 -8.51
CA THR A 238 -19.81 -4.24 -7.67
C THR A 238 -20.86 -3.81 -6.65
N ALA A 239 -20.43 -3.43 -5.46
CA ALA A 239 -21.29 -2.96 -4.39
C ALA A 239 -20.63 -1.84 -3.62
N PHE A 240 -21.38 -0.78 -3.33
CA PHE A 240 -20.90 0.25 -2.39
C PHE A 240 -20.78 -0.36 -0.99
N GLY A 241 -19.63 -0.13 -0.31
CA GLY A 241 -19.43 -0.60 1.06
C GLY A 241 -18.31 0.15 1.76
N ASP A 242 -18.60 0.55 3.01
CA ASP A 242 -17.61 1.09 3.93
C ASP A 242 -17.06 -0.06 4.79
N ILE A 243 -15.74 -0.19 4.85
CA ILE A 243 -15.08 -1.18 5.71
C ILE A 243 -15.44 -1.00 7.19
N SER A 244 -15.87 0.18 7.60
CA SER A 244 -16.28 0.47 8.98
C SER A 244 -17.70 -0.02 9.32
N ASP A 245 -18.51 -0.39 8.30
CA ASP A 245 -19.90 -0.85 8.47
C ASP A 245 -20.19 -2.15 7.67
N PRO A 246 -19.74 -3.30 8.18
CA PRO A 246 -20.01 -4.59 7.54
C PRO A 246 -21.51 -4.97 7.51
N ASP A 247 -22.31 -4.45 8.43
CA ASP A 247 -23.73 -4.73 8.50
C ASP A 247 -24.48 -4.11 7.32
N ASP A 248 -24.15 -2.86 6.96
CA ASP A 248 -24.72 -2.20 5.79
C ASP A 248 -24.31 -2.93 4.50
N LEU A 249 -23.03 -3.25 4.34
CA LEU A 249 -22.55 -4.02 3.19
C LEU A 249 -23.25 -5.37 3.06
N SER A 250 -23.41 -6.10 4.16
CA SER A 250 -24.11 -7.38 4.17
C SER A 250 -25.58 -7.26 3.74
N LYS A 251 -26.27 -6.21 4.22
CA LYS A 251 -27.67 -5.93 3.83
C LYS A 251 -27.78 -5.60 2.35
N ARG A 252 -26.90 -4.74 1.82
CA ARG A 252 -26.87 -4.39 0.38
C ARG A 252 -26.65 -5.60 -0.49
N LEU A 253 -25.64 -6.42 -0.20
CA LEU A 253 -25.35 -7.64 -0.95
C LEU A 253 -26.55 -8.60 -0.98
N MET A 254 -27.25 -8.74 0.16
CA MET A 254 -28.44 -9.58 0.22
C MET A 254 -29.62 -8.99 -0.58
N GLN A 255 -29.82 -7.68 -0.49
CA GLN A 255 -30.94 -7.01 -1.16
C GLN A 255 -30.75 -6.94 -2.67
N GLU A 256 -29.57 -6.50 -3.13
CA GLU A 256 -29.29 -6.20 -4.52
C GLU A 256 -28.90 -7.46 -5.32
N HIS A 257 -28.15 -8.38 -4.70
CA HIS A 257 -27.54 -9.52 -5.40
C HIS A 257 -27.95 -10.88 -4.86
N LYS A 258 -28.69 -10.96 -3.75
CA LYS A 258 -29.02 -12.21 -3.05
C LYS A 258 -27.78 -12.99 -2.59
N ILE A 259 -26.70 -12.28 -2.31
CA ILE A 259 -25.43 -12.84 -1.84
C ILE A 259 -25.32 -12.65 -0.32
N ASN A 260 -25.01 -13.73 0.38
CA ASN A 260 -24.70 -13.67 1.81
C ASN A 260 -23.20 -13.45 1.99
N LEU A 261 -22.83 -12.34 2.65
CA LEU A 261 -21.43 -11.97 2.90
C LEU A 261 -20.65 -13.08 3.62
N SER A 262 -21.28 -13.80 4.57
CA SER A 262 -20.66 -14.90 5.30
C SER A 262 -20.38 -16.16 4.46
N ASP A 263 -20.93 -16.26 3.25
CA ASP A 263 -20.66 -17.37 2.35
C ASP A 263 -19.46 -17.13 1.42
N LEU A 264 -18.86 -15.94 1.49
CA LEU A 264 -17.70 -15.54 0.68
C LEU A 264 -16.42 -15.57 1.50
N LEU A 265 -15.29 -15.87 0.83
CA LEU A 265 -13.97 -15.48 1.34
C LEU A 265 -13.86 -13.96 1.28
N ASN A 266 -13.61 -13.32 2.41
CA ASN A 266 -13.34 -11.90 2.44
C ASN A 266 -11.86 -11.66 2.12
N VAL A 267 -11.57 -10.72 1.22
CA VAL A 267 -10.21 -10.34 0.80
C VAL A 267 -10.03 -8.85 1.01
N ARG A 268 -8.89 -8.45 1.56
CA ARG A 268 -8.51 -7.05 1.75
C ARG A 268 -7.02 -6.86 1.49
N SER A 269 -6.68 -5.77 0.83
CA SER A 269 -5.30 -5.43 0.52
C SER A 269 -5.02 -3.99 0.92
N PHE A 270 -4.19 -3.80 1.96
CA PHE A 270 -3.77 -2.49 2.47
C PHE A 270 -4.94 -1.55 2.81
N LEU A 271 -5.94 -2.07 3.51
CA LEU A 271 -7.17 -1.35 3.74
C LEU A 271 -7.50 -1.10 5.22
N ASP A 272 -7.24 -2.06 6.11
CA ASP A 272 -7.71 -1.96 7.49
C ASP A 272 -7.05 -0.82 8.28
N HIS A 273 -5.83 -0.43 7.90
CA HIS A 273 -5.18 0.76 8.46
C HIS A 273 -5.82 2.09 7.99
N ASN A 274 -6.58 2.07 6.89
CA ASN A 274 -7.31 3.23 6.34
C ASN A 274 -8.76 3.35 6.84
N ARG A 275 -9.17 2.52 7.81
CA ARG A 275 -10.51 2.61 8.38
C ARG A 275 -10.79 3.99 8.95
N ILE A 276 -12.03 4.46 8.87
CA ILE A 276 -12.42 5.72 9.50
C ILE A 276 -12.33 5.57 11.03
N TYR A 277 -11.56 6.45 11.67
CA TYR A 277 -11.43 6.44 13.12
C TYR A 277 -12.73 6.87 13.77
N THR A 278 -13.16 6.08 14.73
CA THR A 278 -14.22 6.44 15.68
C THR A 278 -13.69 6.21 17.09
N THR A 279 -14.06 7.08 18.02
CA THR A 279 -13.67 6.88 19.41
C THR A 279 -14.16 5.53 19.91
N PRO A 280 -13.28 4.69 20.52
CA PRO A 280 -13.66 3.39 21.02
C PRO A 280 -14.81 3.44 22.02
N ILE A 281 -15.74 2.50 21.90
CA ILE A 281 -16.88 2.36 22.82
C ILE A 281 -16.40 1.85 24.17
N HIS A 282 -15.44 0.91 24.15
CA HIS A 282 -14.92 0.29 25.35
C HIS A 282 -13.58 0.90 25.75
N LYS A 283 -13.51 1.49 26.93
CA LYS A 283 -12.24 1.95 27.49
C LYS A 283 -11.35 0.78 27.82
N ARG A 284 -10.15 0.75 27.26
CA ARG A 284 -9.17 -0.26 27.54
C ARG A 284 -8.57 -0.09 28.94
N LYS A 285 -8.36 -1.20 29.65
CA LYS A 285 -7.78 -1.21 31.00
C LYS A 285 -6.25 -1.18 31.01
N LEU A 286 -5.61 -1.56 29.91
CA LEU A 286 -4.16 -1.65 29.76
C LEU A 286 -3.66 -0.71 28.69
N ASP A 287 -2.52 -0.10 28.92
CA ASP A 287 -1.86 0.74 27.91
C ASP A 287 -1.41 -0.12 26.72
N SER A 288 -1.47 0.47 25.52
CA SER A 288 -0.93 -0.15 24.31
C SER A 288 0.59 -0.19 24.40
N THR A 289 1.19 -1.25 23.86
CA THR A 289 2.64 -1.34 23.64
C THR A 289 3.05 -0.83 22.26
N SER A 290 2.10 -0.32 21.45
CA SER A 290 2.41 0.30 20.16
C SER A 290 3.28 1.53 20.33
N THR A 291 4.29 1.64 19.47
CA THR A 291 5.20 2.78 19.38
C THR A 291 4.79 3.74 18.26
N GLY A 292 3.73 3.43 17.51
CA GLY A 292 3.22 4.23 16.41
C GLY A 292 2.76 5.63 16.85
N ALA A 293 2.81 6.59 15.94
CA ALA A 293 2.30 7.94 16.12
C ALA A 293 1.08 8.15 15.25
N PHE A 294 -0.06 8.47 15.86
CA PHE A 294 -1.35 8.52 15.18
C PHE A 294 -2.04 9.85 15.34
N CYS A 295 -2.72 10.30 14.29
CA CYS A 295 -3.57 11.48 14.27
C CYS A 295 -4.90 11.15 13.61
N TYR A 296 -5.92 11.93 13.93
CA TYR A 296 -7.17 12.02 13.20
C TYR A 296 -7.45 13.47 12.86
N GLN A 297 -7.43 13.80 11.57
CA GLN A 297 -7.59 15.17 11.08
C GLN A 297 -6.64 16.17 11.77
N GLY A 298 -5.37 15.79 11.91
CA GLY A 298 -4.34 16.59 12.58
C GLY A 298 -4.36 16.52 14.11
N LYS A 299 -5.34 15.90 14.74
CA LYS A 299 -5.41 15.73 16.20
C LYS A 299 -4.73 14.45 16.63
N LYS A 300 -3.76 14.56 17.54
CA LYS A 300 -3.05 13.40 18.09
C LYS A 300 -4.03 12.44 18.77
N LEU A 301 -3.89 11.16 18.47
CA LEU A 301 -4.59 10.06 19.12
C LEU A 301 -3.67 9.34 20.11
N ASN A 302 -4.26 8.73 21.14
CA ASN A 302 -3.56 7.83 22.03
C ASN A 302 -3.47 6.43 21.42
N ASN A 303 -2.30 5.77 21.55
CA ASN A 303 -2.07 4.46 20.95
C ASN A 303 -3.05 3.39 21.46
N HIS A 304 -3.42 3.45 22.75
CA HIS A 304 -4.43 2.53 23.29
C HIS A 304 -5.82 2.72 22.66
N ASP A 305 -6.21 3.94 22.28
CA ASP A 305 -7.48 4.19 21.60
C ASP A 305 -7.44 3.66 20.17
N VAL A 306 -6.31 3.78 19.47
CA VAL A 306 -6.13 3.24 18.12
C VAL A 306 -6.15 1.71 18.13
N GLU A 307 -5.46 1.08 19.09
CA GLU A 307 -5.49 -0.38 19.24
C GLU A 307 -6.90 -0.87 19.62
N GLN A 308 -7.60 -0.20 20.55
CA GLN A 308 -8.96 -0.57 20.91
C GLN A 308 -9.93 -0.37 19.73
N ASN A 309 -9.78 0.70 18.94
CA ASN A 309 -10.55 0.92 17.73
C ASN A 309 -10.34 -0.21 16.71
N LEU A 310 -9.10 -0.72 16.54
CA LEU A 310 -8.82 -1.86 15.69
C LEU A 310 -9.49 -3.15 16.19
N ILE A 311 -9.48 -3.39 17.51
CA ILE A 311 -10.19 -4.53 18.12
C ILE A 311 -11.69 -4.45 17.81
N GLU A 312 -12.32 -3.31 18.04
CA GLU A 312 -13.75 -3.11 17.79
C GLU A 312 -14.08 -3.22 16.30
N HIS A 313 -13.18 -2.76 15.43
CA HIS A 313 -13.29 -2.96 13.98
C HIS A 313 -13.33 -4.45 13.62
N PHE A 314 -12.39 -5.25 14.08
CA PHE A 314 -12.40 -6.69 13.85
C PHE A 314 -13.60 -7.40 14.48
N GLN A 315 -14.05 -6.95 15.65
CA GLN A 315 -15.26 -7.50 16.30
C GLN A 315 -16.52 -7.29 15.46
N LYS A 316 -16.66 -6.15 14.77
CA LYS A 316 -17.78 -5.91 13.83
C LYS A 316 -17.74 -6.89 12.65
N TRP A 317 -16.53 -7.23 12.17
CA TRP A 317 -16.33 -8.13 11.04
C TRP A 317 -16.41 -9.61 11.40
N ALA A 318 -16.04 -10.00 12.60
CA ALA A 318 -15.95 -11.40 13.04
C ALA A 318 -17.19 -12.25 12.70
N PRO A 319 -18.45 -11.78 12.84
CA PRO A 319 -19.63 -12.56 12.46
C PRO A 319 -19.65 -13.00 10.99
N TYR A 320 -19.07 -12.21 10.10
CA TYR A 320 -19.03 -12.46 8.66
C TYR A 320 -17.84 -13.30 8.21
N LEU A 321 -16.81 -13.42 9.07
CA LEU A 321 -15.54 -14.06 8.74
C LEU A 321 -15.44 -15.51 9.26
N LYS A 322 -16.26 -15.92 10.24
CA LYS A 322 -16.16 -17.20 10.95
C LYS A 322 -16.16 -18.45 10.06
N LYS A 323 -16.78 -18.38 8.88
CA LYS A 323 -16.97 -19.56 8.04
C LYS A 323 -15.78 -19.82 7.10
N TYR A 324 -15.28 -18.79 6.44
CA TYR A 324 -14.25 -18.92 5.41
C TYR A 324 -13.03 -18.06 5.66
N GLY A 325 -13.13 -17.14 6.62
CA GLY A 325 -12.03 -16.30 7.05
C GLY A 325 -11.88 -14.99 6.26
N LEU A 326 -10.82 -14.30 6.61
CA LEU A 326 -10.34 -13.08 6.00
C LEU A 326 -8.93 -13.31 5.45
N LEU A 327 -8.75 -13.20 4.14
CA LEU A 327 -7.44 -13.05 3.53
C LEU A 327 -7.07 -11.56 3.58
N ILE A 328 -6.04 -11.24 4.31
CA ILE A 328 -5.61 -9.84 4.50
C ILE A 328 -4.14 -9.65 4.17
N VAL A 329 -3.86 -8.65 3.36
CA VAL A 329 -2.53 -8.11 3.12
C VAL A 329 -2.46 -6.75 3.79
N GLU A 330 -1.57 -6.58 4.78
CA GLU A 330 -1.55 -5.35 5.58
C GLU A 330 -0.15 -4.81 5.83
N LEU A 331 -0.06 -3.48 6.00
CA LEU A 331 1.13 -2.76 6.38
C LEU A 331 1.28 -2.70 7.89
N HIS A 332 2.53 -2.74 8.34
CA HIS A 332 2.87 -2.61 9.75
C HIS A 332 3.98 -1.58 9.95
N THR A 333 3.86 -0.79 11.03
CA THR A 333 5.00 -0.06 11.57
C THR A 333 5.90 -1.01 12.35
N ILE A 334 7.09 -0.58 12.66
CA ILE A 334 8.05 -1.35 13.47
C ILE A 334 8.62 -0.47 14.57
N ASP A 335 9.11 -1.11 15.61
CA ASP A 335 9.75 -0.43 16.71
C ASP A 335 10.85 0.53 16.22
N PRO A 336 10.91 1.79 16.73
CA PRO A 336 11.88 2.78 16.30
C PRO A 336 13.35 2.37 16.42
N LEU A 337 13.69 1.52 17.38
CA LEU A 337 15.07 1.01 17.52
C LEU A 337 15.39 0.05 16.38
N ILE A 338 14.48 -0.88 16.06
CA ILE A 338 14.63 -1.78 14.91
C ILE A 338 14.68 -0.96 13.61
N ALA A 339 13.83 0.07 13.47
CA ALA A 339 13.84 0.97 12.32
C ALA A 339 15.20 1.66 12.16
N SER A 340 15.78 2.17 13.25
CA SER A 340 17.07 2.87 13.24
C SER A 340 18.24 1.98 12.78
N GLU A 341 18.23 0.71 13.13
CA GLU A 341 19.23 -0.28 12.72
C GLU A 341 19.11 -0.70 11.25
N ASN A 342 17.96 -0.42 10.63
CA ASN A 342 17.63 -0.83 9.28
C ASN A 342 17.45 0.34 8.29
N ILE A 343 17.81 1.55 8.67
CA ILE A 343 17.79 2.72 7.78
C ILE A 343 18.65 2.45 6.54
N GLY A 344 18.09 2.68 5.36
CA GLY A 344 18.77 2.46 4.09
C GLY A 344 18.87 1.00 3.63
N LYS A 345 18.49 0.02 4.47
CA LYS A 345 18.52 -1.41 4.11
C LYS A 345 17.21 -1.92 3.51
N ASN A 346 16.11 -1.25 3.80
CA ASN A 346 14.77 -1.59 3.32
C ASN A 346 13.86 -0.36 3.34
N ALA A 347 12.59 -0.51 2.94
CA ALA A 347 11.60 0.55 2.88
C ALA A 347 10.98 0.91 4.24
N ILE A 348 11.61 0.55 5.35
CA ILE A 348 11.16 0.90 6.70
C ILE A 348 11.47 2.37 6.94
N THR A 349 10.73 3.27 6.43
CA THR A 349 11.02 4.67 6.72
C THR A 349 9.74 5.42 6.99
N ALA A 350 9.69 6.00 8.18
CA ALA A 350 8.83 7.12 8.47
C ALA A 350 7.34 6.92 8.13
N TYR A 351 6.81 5.69 8.21
CA TYR A 351 5.36 5.50 8.06
C TYR A 351 4.59 6.35 9.07
N ASP A 352 5.08 6.48 10.30
CA ASP A 352 4.45 7.32 11.32
C ASP A 352 4.44 8.80 10.94
N ALA A 353 5.55 9.29 10.34
CA ALA A 353 5.64 10.69 9.91
C ALA A 353 4.74 11.01 8.70
N SER A 354 4.36 10.01 7.92
CA SER A 354 3.52 10.18 6.74
C SER A 354 2.11 9.60 6.95
N HIS A 355 2.00 8.31 7.17
CA HIS A 355 0.72 7.60 7.25
C HIS A 355 -0.04 7.91 8.54
N GLY A 356 0.63 7.89 9.70
CA GLY A 356 0.00 8.21 10.97
C GLY A 356 -0.59 9.62 11.00
N PHE A 357 0.08 10.59 10.36
CA PHE A 357 -0.43 11.95 10.21
C PHE A 357 -1.58 12.06 9.19
N SER A 358 -1.72 11.09 8.30
CA SER A 358 -2.72 11.06 7.22
C SER A 358 -3.94 10.19 7.51
N ASP A 359 -4.33 10.08 8.78
CA ASP A 359 -5.49 9.28 9.19
C ASP A 359 -5.34 7.78 8.83
N GLN A 360 -4.10 7.28 8.85
CA GLN A 360 -3.78 5.88 8.58
C GLN A 360 -3.18 5.25 9.85
N TYR A 361 -3.81 4.19 10.33
CA TYR A 361 -3.55 3.61 11.66
C TYR A 361 -2.77 2.32 11.53
N ILE A 362 -1.50 2.44 11.06
CA ILE A 362 -0.57 1.34 10.85
C ILE A 362 0.05 0.98 12.19
N VAL A 363 -0.30 -0.17 12.74
CA VAL A 363 0.25 -0.70 13.99
C VAL A 363 1.31 -1.77 13.71
N GLU A 364 2.10 -2.12 14.72
CA GLU A 364 3.04 -3.23 14.67
C GLU A 364 2.32 -4.56 14.44
N TYR A 365 3.00 -5.52 13.82
CA TYR A 365 2.41 -6.80 13.45
C TYR A 365 1.88 -7.59 14.66
N ASP A 366 2.57 -7.59 15.77
CA ASP A 366 2.12 -8.25 17.00
C ASP A 366 0.89 -7.57 17.62
N ILE A 367 0.78 -6.25 17.54
CA ILE A 367 -0.41 -5.49 17.95
C ILE A 367 -1.59 -5.83 17.05
N PHE A 368 -1.37 -5.90 15.74
CA PHE A 368 -2.38 -6.31 14.77
C PHE A 368 -2.91 -7.72 15.08
N LEU A 369 -2.03 -8.70 15.30
CA LEU A 369 -2.43 -10.06 15.65
C LEU A 369 -3.16 -10.13 16.99
N LYS A 370 -2.70 -9.38 18.00
CA LYS A 370 -3.40 -9.28 19.30
C LYS A 370 -4.81 -8.71 19.14
N ALA A 371 -4.98 -7.69 18.27
CA ALA A 371 -6.30 -7.13 18.01
C ALA A 371 -7.23 -8.14 17.32
N ALA A 372 -6.73 -8.88 16.33
CA ALA A 372 -7.48 -9.95 15.67
C ALA A 372 -7.89 -11.06 16.67
N LEU A 373 -6.97 -11.53 17.51
CA LEU A 373 -7.24 -12.52 18.57
C LEU A 373 -8.29 -12.05 19.57
N LYS A 374 -8.32 -10.75 19.91
CA LYS A 374 -9.33 -10.17 20.80
C LYS A 374 -10.73 -10.13 20.14
N ALA A 375 -10.79 -10.22 18.83
CA ALA A 375 -12.02 -10.35 18.06
C ALA A 375 -12.36 -11.81 17.72
N ASP A 376 -11.67 -12.79 18.33
CA ASP A 376 -11.83 -14.22 18.08
C ASP A 376 -11.48 -14.62 16.63
N LEU A 377 -10.56 -13.87 16.00
CA LEU A 377 -9.98 -14.17 14.70
C LEU A 377 -8.54 -14.63 14.89
N LYS A 378 -8.24 -15.86 14.47
CA LYS A 378 -6.91 -16.47 14.65
C LYS A 378 -6.18 -16.55 13.32
N PRO A 379 -4.88 -16.24 13.26
CA PRO A 379 -4.10 -16.50 12.07
C PRO A 379 -4.02 -18.01 11.82
N ASP A 380 -4.23 -18.41 10.57
CA ASP A 380 -4.01 -19.76 10.09
C ASP A 380 -2.48 -19.96 9.92
N PRO A 381 -1.84 -20.86 10.69
CA PRO A 381 -0.39 -21.00 10.67
C PRO A 381 0.20 -21.43 9.31
N GLU A 382 -0.59 -22.05 8.44
CA GLU A 382 -0.16 -22.43 7.10
C GLU A 382 -0.20 -21.25 6.11
N HIS A 383 -0.92 -20.18 6.49
CA HIS A 383 -1.20 -19.01 5.67
C HIS A 383 -0.81 -17.71 6.38
N GLU A 384 0.30 -17.71 7.07
CA GLU A 384 0.90 -16.56 7.76
C GLU A 384 2.27 -16.25 7.15
N TYR A 385 2.42 -15.06 6.57
CA TYR A 385 3.64 -14.60 5.92
C TYR A 385 3.97 -13.17 6.32
N THR A 386 5.27 -12.89 6.48
CA THR A 386 5.78 -11.54 6.76
C THR A 386 6.89 -11.15 5.79
N PHE A 387 6.98 -9.89 5.46
CA PHE A 387 7.96 -9.34 4.53
C PHE A 387 8.63 -8.08 5.11
N PRO A 388 9.96 -7.90 4.93
CA PRO A 388 10.88 -8.84 4.23
C PRO A 388 11.14 -10.14 5.01
N ASN A 389 10.97 -10.16 6.33
CA ASN A 389 11.16 -11.30 7.22
C ASN A 389 10.36 -11.14 8.52
N LYS A 390 10.50 -12.06 9.46
CA LYS A 390 9.77 -12.03 10.74
C LYS A 390 10.30 -11.01 11.74
N GLU A 391 11.58 -10.68 11.65
CA GLU A 391 12.25 -9.71 12.53
C GLU A 391 11.86 -8.28 12.18
N VAL A 392 11.53 -8.04 10.93
CA VAL A 392 11.17 -6.73 10.39
C VAL A 392 9.90 -6.86 9.53
N PRO A 393 8.74 -7.12 10.16
CA PRO A 393 7.50 -7.42 9.45
C PRO A 393 6.80 -6.13 9.01
N ILE A 394 7.21 -5.55 7.88
CA ILE A 394 6.60 -4.33 7.31
C ILE A 394 5.27 -4.64 6.62
N VAL A 395 5.18 -5.79 5.97
CA VAL A 395 3.96 -6.27 5.32
C VAL A 395 3.68 -7.67 5.82
N SER A 396 2.44 -7.96 6.13
CA SER A 396 1.99 -9.32 6.38
C SER A 396 0.91 -9.77 5.41
N ILE A 397 0.85 -11.08 5.20
CA ILE A 397 -0.26 -11.74 4.53
C ILE A 397 -0.75 -12.82 5.48
N ASN A 398 -2.01 -12.73 5.85
CA ASN A 398 -2.63 -13.67 6.78
C ASN A 398 -3.97 -14.16 6.24
N ARG A 399 -4.29 -15.40 6.55
CA ARG A 399 -5.67 -15.84 6.61
C ARG A 399 -6.10 -15.86 8.08
N LEU A 400 -7.04 -15.00 8.46
CA LEU A 400 -7.63 -14.95 9.79
C LEU A 400 -8.94 -15.77 9.77
N VAL A 401 -9.09 -16.71 10.73
CA VAL A 401 -10.23 -17.62 10.83
C VAL A 401 -10.81 -17.65 12.23
#